data_f2ea83459d8b88de85de58daca67990d
#
_entry.id   f2ea83459d8b88de85de58daca67990d
#
_cell.length_a   1.000
_cell.length_b   1.000
_cell.length_c   1.000
_cell.angle_alpha   90.00
_cell.angle_beta   90.00
_cell.angle_gamma   90.00
#
_symmetry.space_group_name_H-M   'P 1'
#
loop_
_entity.id
_entity.type
_entity.pdbx_description
1 polymer ?
#
loop_
_entity_poly.entity_id
_entity_poly.type
_entity_poly.pdbx_seq_one_letter_code
_entity_poly.pdbx_strand_id
1 'polypeptide(L)'
;MALLTLDDLSLAFRGVHVLDNASRFVESGEKIGLLGRNGTGKTTLLRMIAGDQEPDAGTCVLASGKRASFLPQEVPGDLSGQVFGVVQEALSLQVSEGQIETWEAEAKSKQIIDLMGLDSDVDISSLSAGRKRRVLLARALVTEPDLLLLDEPTNHLDLEAIEWLEKFLASWRGTLLFVTHDRGFLRRVANRIWELDRGRLSAWECEYDEFLKRKAAALEAEEKQNALFDKRLAEEEVWIRQGIKARRTRNEGRVRALKQMRQERQQRREQPGKATLAI
;
A
#
# COMPACT_ATOMS: atom_id res chain seq x y z
N MET A 1 3.40 7.96 -19.05
CA MET A 1 4.50 8.55 -18.23
C MET A 1 4.21 8.22 -16.78
N ALA A 2 5.18 7.66 -16.07
CA ALA A 2 4.98 7.33 -14.66
C ALA A 2 4.67 8.60 -13.86
N LEU A 3 3.60 8.55 -13.07
CA LEU A 3 3.22 9.61 -12.14
C LEU A 3 4.06 9.55 -10.87
N LEU A 4 4.32 8.33 -10.36
CA LEU A 4 5.17 8.07 -9.20
C LEU A 4 6.18 6.99 -9.56
N THR A 5 7.43 7.17 -9.15
CA THR A 5 8.49 6.17 -9.28
C THR A 5 9.10 5.90 -7.90
N LEU A 6 9.12 4.64 -7.52
CA LEU A 6 9.87 4.11 -6.39
C LEU A 6 11.09 3.38 -6.96
N ASP A 7 12.29 3.75 -6.53
CA ASP A 7 13.54 3.16 -7.02
C ASP A 7 14.39 2.71 -5.84
N ASP A 8 14.59 1.39 -5.73
CA ASP A 8 15.34 0.69 -4.69
C ASP A 8 15.03 1.15 -3.25
N LEU A 9 13.75 1.48 -3.02
CA LEU A 9 13.28 2.04 -1.77
C LEU A 9 13.44 1.04 -0.62
N SER A 10 14.18 1.44 0.41
CA SER A 10 14.43 0.61 1.59
C SER A 10 14.20 1.40 2.87
N LEU A 11 13.60 0.73 3.86
CA LEU A 11 13.39 1.27 5.19
C LEU A 11 13.41 0.15 6.23
N ALA A 12 14.12 0.37 7.34
CA ALA A 12 14.17 -0.57 8.45
C ALA A 12 13.86 0.12 9.78
N PHE A 13 13.11 -0.55 10.64
CA PHE A 13 12.92 -0.14 12.02
C PHE A 13 13.58 -1.16 12.96
N ARG A 14 14.52 -0.70 13.78
CA ARG A 14 15.25 -1.53 14.76
C ARG A 14 15.81 -2.83 14.14
N GLY A 15 16.33 -2.73 12.92
CA GLY A 15 16.95 -3.87 12.22
C GLY A 15 15.95 -4.79 11.49
N VAL A 16 14.65 -4.50 11.54
CA VAL A 16 13.64 -5.22 10.76
C VAL A 16 13.32 -4.42 9.50
N HIS A 17 13.59 -4.99 8.34
CA HIS A 17 13.24 -4.35 7.06
C HIS A 17 11.73 -4.34 6.87
N VAL A 18 11.18 -3.12 6.79
CA VAL A 18 9.79 -2.84 6.43
C VAL A 18 9.63 -2.78 4.92
N LEU A 19 10.65 -2.22 4.25
CA LEU A 19 10.83 -2.25 2.80
C LEU A 19 12.27 -2.64 2.49
N ASP A 20 12.45 -3.48 1.46
CA ASP A 20 13.73 -4.03 1.04
C ASP A 20 13.83 -3.95 -0.49
N ASN A 21 14.55 -2.94 -1.00
CA ASN A 21 14.77 -2.66 -2.42
C ASN A 21 13.47 -2.68 -3.26
N ALA A 22 12.48 -1.93 -2.81
CA ALA A 22 11.19 -1.84 -3.48
C ALA A 22 11.25 -0.88 -4.67
N SER A 23 11.13 -1.40 -5.90
CA SER A 23 11.11 -0.59 -7.13
C SER A 23 9.79 -0.79 -7.85
N ARG A 24 8.97 0.27 -7.98
CA ARG A 24 7.65 0.25 -8.62
C ARG A 24 7.35 1.61 -9.24
N PHE A 25 6.41 1.61 -10.16
CA PHE A 25 5.88 2.84 -10.75
C PHE A 25 4.36 2.83 -10.75
N VAL A 26 3.78 4.02 -10.73
CA VAL A 26 2.34 4.26 -10.82
C VAL A 26 2.09 5.14 -12.04
N GLU A 27 1.14 4.75 -12.87
CA GLU A 27 0.66 5.55 -13.99
C GLU A 27 -0.58 6.36 -13.63
N SER A 28 -0.81 7.44 -14.39
CA SER A 28 -2.00 8.27 -14.16
C SER A 28 -3.28 7.50 -14.40
N GLY A 29 -4.25 7.64 -13.48
CA GLY A 29 -5.56 6.98 -13.56
C GLY A 29 -5.60 5.57 -12.98
N GLU A 30 -4.48 5.02 -12.50
CA GLU A 30 -4.48 3.73 -11.80
C GLU A 30 -5.14 3.83 -10.41
N LYS A 31 -5.84 2.78 -10.03
CA LYS A 31 -6.45 2.61 -8.70
C LYS A 31 -5.86 1.37 -8.04
N ILE A 32 -4.86 1.59 -7.20
CA ILE A 32 -4.02 0.54 -6.65
C ILE A 32 -4.47 0.22 -5.22
N GLY A 33 -4.89 -1.01 -4.97
CA GLY A 33 -5.11 -1.53 -3.63
C GLY A 33 -3.82 -2.10 -3.04
N LEU A 34 -3.33 -1.51 -1.94
CA LEU A 34 -2.13 -1.97 -1.23
C LEU A 34 -2.52 -2.97 -0.14
N LEU A 35 -2.16 -4.22 -0.34
CA LEU A 35 -2.42 -5.32 0.56
C LEU A 35 -1.17 -5.72 1.36
N GLY A 36 -1.38 -6.30 2.52
CA GLY A 36 -0.33 -6.82 3.39
C GLY A 36 -0.86 -7.03 4.80
N ARG A 37 -0.14 -7.81 5.61
CA ARG A 37 -0.50 -8.07 7.02
C ARG A 37 -0.39 -6.78 7.84
N ASN A 38 -1.03 -6.76 9.02
CA ASN A 38 -0.85 -5.64 9.95
C ASN A 38 0.63 -5.57 10.40
N GLY A 39 1.16 -4.35 10.47
CA GLY A 39 2.57 -4.11 10.82
C GLY A 39 3.59 -4.35 9.71
N THR A 40 3.18 -4.65 8.46
CA THR A 40 4.12 -4.82 7.33
C THR A 40 4.68 -3.52 6.78
N GLY A 41 4.14 -2.35 7.20
CA GLY A 41 4.64 -1.05 6.74
C GLY A 41 3.81 -0.38 5.64
N LYS A 42 2.55 -0.78 5.44
CA LYS A 42 1.65 -0.16 4.45
C LYS A 42 1.49 1.34 4.67
N THR A 43 1.10 1.75 5.88
CA THR A 43 1.00 3.16 6.28
C THR A 43 2.32 3.90 6.11
N THR A 44 3.43 3.24 6.45
CA THR A 44 4.77 3.79 6.29
C THR A 44 5.10 4.08 4.82
N LEU A 45 4.77 3.15 3.93
CA LEU A 45 4.92 3.37 2.49
C LEU A 45 4.06 4.54 2.00
N LEU A 46 2.80 4.65 2.44
CA LEU A 46 1.95 5.80 2.08
C LEU A 46 2.56 7.12 2.57
N ARG A 47 3.10 7.17 3.80
CA ARG A 47 3.77 8.36 4.34
C ARG A 47 5.04 8.73 3.58
N MET A 48 5.83 7.74 3.14
CA MET A 48 7.00 8.01 2.28
C MET A 48 6.58 8.60 0.93
N ILE A 49 5.52 8.09 0.32
CA ILE A 49 4.98 8.62 -0.93
C ILE A 49 4.41 10.03 -0.74
N ALA A 50 3.81 10.31 0.42
CA ALA A 50 3.31 11.63 0.78
C ALA A 50 4.44 12.66 1.07
N GLY A 51 5.68 12.18 1.30
CA GLY A 51 6.80 13.02 1.69
C GLY A 51 6.91 13.26 3.20
N ASP A 52 6.05 12.61 4.01
CA ASP A 52 6.04 12.74 5.48
C ASP A 52 7.13 11.90 6.16
N GLN A 53 7.77 11.01 5.42
CA GLN A 53 8.82 10.13 5.93
C GLN A 53 9.89 9.88 4.86
N GLU A 54 11.15 10.05 5.23
CA GLU A 54 12.29 9.73 4.36
C GLU A 54 12.61 8.23 4.41
N PRO A 55 13.01 7.61 3.28
CA PRO A 55 13.57 6.26 3.26
C PRO A 55 15.00 6.22 3.76
N ASP A 56 15.48 5.05 4.22
CA ASP A 56 16.89 4.85 4.57
C ASP A 56 17.79 4.77 3.32
N ALA A 57 17.24 4.27 2.21
CA ALA A 57 17.91 4.20 0.91
C ALA A 57 16.90 4.18 -0.23
N GLY A 58 17.38 4.52 -1.43
CA GLY A 58 16.55 4.63 -2.63
C GLY A 58 15.85 5.98 -2.74
N THR A 59 14.95 6.09 -3.71
CA THR A 59 14.22 7.34 -3.98
C THR A 59 12.73 7.08 -4.22
N CYS A 60 11.91 8.03 -3.77
CA CYS A 60 10.49 8.10 -4.05
C CYS A 60 10.21 9.43 -4.74
N VAL A 61 9.92 9.41 -6.05
CA VAL A 61 9.83 10.63 -6.86
C VAL A 61 8.46 10.71 -7.52
N LEU A 62 7.73 11.76 -7.20
CA LEU A 62 6.53 12.16 -7.93
C LEU A 62 6.94 12.98 -9.17
N ALA A 63 6.25 12.79 -10.28
CA ALA A 63 6.56 13.53 -11.52
C ALA A 63 6.49 15.05 -11.28
N SER A 64 7.36 15.80 -11.98
CA SER A 64 7.49 17.25 -11.77
C SER A 64 6.15 17.97 -11.96
N GLY A 65 5.83 18.88 -11.04
CA GLY A 65 4.58 19.63 -11.04
C GLY A 65 3.34 18.85 -10.63
N LYS A 66 3.50 17.58 -10.20
CA LYS A 66 2.42 16.74 -9.70
C LYS A 66 2.31 16.80 -8.17
N ARG A 67 1.10 16.60 -7.65
CA ARG A 67 0.81 16.68 -6.22
C ARG A 67 0.18 15.39 -5.71
N ALA A 68 0.66 14.95 -4.54
CA ALA A 68 0.03 13.89 -3.78
C ALA A 68 -0.74 14.49 -2.59
N SER A 69 -1.87 13.88 -2.24
CA SER A 69 -2.59 14.21 -1.01
C SER A 69 -2.82 12.95 -0.21
N PHE A 70 -2.59 13.01 1.09
CA PHE A 70 -2.69 11.87 2.00
C PHE A 70 -3.85 12.03 2.97
N LEU A 71 -4.72 11.02 3.03
CA LEU A 71 -5.78 10.88 4.01
C LEU A 71 -5.40 9.79 5.01
N PRO A 72 -5.02 10.17 6.25
CA PRO A 72 -4.62 9.21 7.28
C PRO A 72 -5.81 8.39 7.79
N GLN A 73 -5.50 7.28 8.47
CA GLN A 73 -6.49 6.39 9.06
C GLN A 73 -7.34 7.10 10.13
N GLU A 74 -6.69 7.84 11.02
CA GLU A 74 -7.37 8.55 12.11
C GLU A 74 -7.73 9.98 11.70
N VAL A 75 -8.87 10.45 12.20
CA VAL A 75 -9.23 11.86 12.11
C VAL A 75 -8.35 12.63 13.08
N PRO A 76 -7.58 13.63 12.62
CA PRO A 76 -6.78 14.46 13.51
C PRO A 76 -7.67 15.07 14.61
N GLY A 77 -7.24 14.92 15.88
CA GLY A 77 -8.05 15.37 17.03
C GLY A 77 -8.10 16.89 17.21
N ASP A 78 -7.26 17.61 16.49
CA ASP A 78 -7.11 19.06 16.49
C ASP A 78 -8.01 19.77 15.46
N LEU A 79 -8.73 18.99 14.63
CA LEU A 79 -9.67 19.56 13.65
C LEU A 79 -10.86 20.20 14.37
N SER A 80 -10.96 21.51 14.29
CA SER A 80 -12.01 22.34 14.89
C SER A 80 -12.47 23.43 13.93
N GLY A 81 -13.69 23.91 14.14
CA GLY A 81 -14.27 24.98 13.33
C GLY A 81 -15.26 24.47 12.28
N GLN A 82 -15.72 25.39 11.43
CA GLN A 82 -16.69 25.11 10.40
C GLN A 82 -16.08 24.29 9.26
N VAL A 83 -16.89 23.43 8.64
CA VAL A 83 -16.51 22.59 7.50
C VAL A 83 -15.85 23.41 6.40
N PHE A 84 -16.41 24.58 6.07
CA PHE A 84 -15.84 25.47 5.05
C PHE A 84 -14.40 25.89 5.39
N GLY A 85 -14.15 26.37 6.61
CA GLY A 85 -12.82 26.81 7.04
C GLY A 85 -11.79 25.68 6.98
N VAL A 86 -12.17 24.47 7.45
CA VAL A 86 -11.30 23.30 7.44
C VAL A 86 -10.91 22.84 6.03
N VAL A 87 -11.85 22.93 5.07
CA VAL A 87 -11.58 22.58 3.68
C VAL A 87 -10.74 23.66 2.99
N GLN A 88 -11.07 24.94 3.20
CA GLN A 88 -10.37 26.08 2.60
C GLN A 88 -8.91 26.18 3.08
N GLU A 89 -8.65 25.83 4.33
CA GLU A 89 -7.28 25.82 4.89
C GLU A 89 -6.30 24.99 4.06
N ALA A 90 -6.77 23.92 3.42
CA ALA A 90 -5.93 23.09 2.55
C ALA A 90 -5.38 23.83 1.31
N LEU A 91 -6.03 24.92 0.92
CA LEU A 91 -5.61 25.78 -0.20
C LEU A 91 -4.72 26.95 0.23
N SER A 92 -4.45 27.13 1.54
CA SER A 92 -3.72 28.29 2.07
C SER A 92 -2.33 28.46 1.45
N LEU A 93 -1.60 27.36 1.21
CA LEU A 93 -0.30 27.41 0.55
C LEU A 93 -0.42 27.86 -0.90
N GLN A 94 -1.38 27.36 -1.67
CA GLN A 94 -1.58 27.74 -3.06
C GLN A 94 -1.96 29.22 -3.20
N VAL A 95 -2.74 29.75 -2.25
CA VAL A 95 -3.09 31.16 -2.19
C VAL A 95 -1.86 32.00 -1.81
N SER A 96 -1.09 31.60 -0.79
CA SER A 96 0.09 32.34 -0.34
C SER A 96 1.23 32.36 -1.38
N GLU A 97 1.34 31.32 -2.19
CA GLU A 97 2.29 31.24 -3.32
C GLU A 97 1.78 31.92 -4.62
N GLY A 98 0.56 32.48 -4.59
CA GLY A 98 -0.04 33.13 -5.74
C GLY A 98 -0.41 32.19 -6.89
N GLN A 99 -0.56 30.89 -6.60
CA GLN A 99 -0.99 29.90 -7.60
C GLN A 99 -2.47 30.01 -7.92
N ILE A 100 -3.29 30.40 -6.92
CA ILE A 100 -4.72 30.67 -7.05
C ILE A 100 -5.08 31.93 -6.28
N GLU A 101 -6.13 32.62 -6.74
CA GLU A 101 -6.70 33.78 -6.03
C GLU A 101 -7.62 33.33 -4.87
N THR A 102 -7.80 34.19 -3.87
CA THR A 102 -8.66 33.87 -2.69
C THR A 102 -10.08 33.50 -3.10
N TRP A 103 -10.66 34.19 -4.07
CA TRP A 103 -12.02 33.90 -4.54
C TRP A 103 -12.12 32.55 -5.26
N GLU A 104 -11.04 32.12 -5.94
CA GLU A 104 -10.98 30.78 -6.55
C GLU A 104 -10.92 29.69 -5.48
N ALA A 105 -10.12 29.90 -4.42
CA ALA A 105 -10.08 28.99 -3.27
C ALA A 105 -11.43 28.84 -2.62
N GLU A 106 -12.18 29.95 -2.45
CA GLU A 106 -13.55 29.91 -1.92
C GLU A 106 -14.50 29.11 -2.84
N ALA A 107 -14.46 29.38 -4.13
CA ALA A 107 -15.29 28.68 -5.12
C ALA A 107 -15.01 27.17 -5.14
N LYS A 108 -13.73 26.77 -5.18
CA LYS A 108 -13.32 25.36 -5.12
C LYS A 108 -13.76 24.68 -3.83
N SER A 109 -13.61 25.37 -2.68
CA SER A 109 -14.04 24.84 -1.39
C SER A 109 -15.55 24.59 -1.34
N LYS A 110 -16.37 25.53 -1.80
CA LYS A 110 -17.81 25.35 -1.88
C LYS A 110 -18.19 24.20 -2.80
N GLN A 111 -17.60 24.16 -4.00
CA GLN A 111 -17.87 23.10 -4.97
C GLN A 111 -17.59 21.70 -4.42
N ILE A 112 -16.44 21.49 -3.75
CA ILE A 112 -16.10 20.18 -3.20
C ILE A 112 -16.97 19.81 -2.00
N ILE A 113 -17.34 20.77 -1.15
CA ILE A 113 -18.25 20.57 -0.02
C ILE A 113 -19.63 20.12 -0.52
N ASP A 114 -20.18 20.79 -1.53
CA ASP A 114 -21.44 20.41 -2.16
C ASP A 114 -21.38 19.01 -2.77
N LEU A 115 -20.27 18.69 -3.48
CA LEU A 115 -20.04 17.37 -4.05
C LEU A 115 -20.01 16.26 -2.98
N MET A 116 -19.48 16.56 -1.78
CA MET A 116 -19.44 15.64 -0.64
C MET A 116 -20.77 15.54 0.12
N GLY A 117 -21.77 16.34 -0.25
CA GLY A 117 -23.06 16.40 0.46
C GLY A 117 -22.92 16.92 1.89
N LEU A 118 -22.05 17.91 2.11
CA LEU A 118 -21.77 18.51 3.41
C LEU A 118 -22.38 19.91 3.48
N ASP A 119 -22.62 20.36 4.70
CA ASP A 119 -23.07 21.74 4.99
C ASP A 119 -21.85 22.57 5.42
N SER A 120 -21.60 23.68 4.76
CA SER A 120 -20.45 24.56 4.95
C SER A 120 -20.37 25.18 6.35
N ASP A 121 -21.52 25.48 6.97
CA ASP A 121 -21.62 26.27 8.20
C ASP A 121 -21.62 25.40 9.47
N VAL A 122 -21.70 24.08 9.30
CA VAL A 122 -21.73 23.13 10.42
C VAL A 122 -20.32 22.98 11.02
N ASP A 123 -20.25 22.97 12.36
CA ASP A 123 -19.01 22.70 13.09
C ASP A 123 -18.64 21.21 12.97
N ILE A 124 -17.37 20.94 12.65
CA ILE A 124 -16.86 19.58 12.42
C ILE A 124 -17.00 18.70 13.68
N SER A 125 -16.97 19.30 14.88
CA SER A 125 -17.11 18.55 16.14
C SER A 125 -18.46 17.86 16.28
N SER A 126 -19.52 18.46 15.70
CA SER A 126 -20.90 17.96 15.73
C SER A 126 -21.20 16.85 14.70
N LEU A 127 -20.26 16.60 13.77
CA LEU A 127 -20.47 15.64 12.69
C LEU A 127 -20.25 14.18 13.15
N SER A 128 -21.00 13.26 12.54
CA SER A 128 -20.75 11.82 12.67
C SER A 128 -19.38 11.43 12.07
N ALA A 129 -18.85 10.28 12.45
CA ALA A 129 -17.58 9.79 11.94
C ALA A 129 -17.54 9.74 10.40
N GLY A 130 -18.62 9.26 9.75
CA GLY A 130 -18.74 9.23 8.30
C GLY A 130 -18.72 10.61 7.67
N ARG A 131 -19.41 11.60 8.25
CA ARG A 131 -19.38 12.98 7.76
C ARG A 131 -18.00 13.63 7.99
N LYS A 132 -17.36 13.41 9.14
CA LYS A 132 -15.98 13.85 9.36
C LYS A 132 -15.02 13.29 8.31
N ARG A 133 -15.18 12.02 7.94
CA ARG A 133 -14.36 11.39 6.88
C ARG A 133 -14.60 12.05 5.52
N ARG A 134 -15.86 12.42 5.20
CA ARG A 134 -16.17 13.19 3.98
C ARG A 134 -15.50 14.57 3.99
N VAL A 135 -15.46 15.27 5.14
CA VAL A 135 -14.73 16.56 5.27
C VAL A 135 -13.24 16.38 5.01
N LEU A 136 -12.62 15.35 5.58
CA LEU A 136 -11.20 15.07 5.33
C LEU A 136 -10.93 14.71 3.86
N LEU A 137 -11.84 13.98 3.23
CA LEU A 137 -11.74 13.67 1.81
C LEU A 137 -11.91 14.94 0.96
N ALA A 138 -12.87 15.83 1.31
CA ALA A 138 -13.02 17.13 0.68
C ALA A 138 -11.73 17.96 0.79
N ARG A 139 -11.14 18.00 1.99
CA ARG A 139 -9.86 18.69 2.27
C ARG A 139 -8.71 18.12 1.42
N ALA A 140 -8.66 16.81 1.23
CA ALA A 140 -7.64 16.16 0.39
C ALA A 140 -7.85 16.45 -1.10
N LEU A 141 -9.10 16.49 -1.56
CA LEU A 141 -9.45 16.62 -2.98
C LEU A 141 -9.51 18.07 -3.47
N VAL A 142 -9.78 19.04 -2.58
CA VAL A 142 -9.86 20.46 -2.96
C VAL A 142 -8.57 20.99 -3.56
N THR A 143 -7.43 20.38 -3.20
CA THR A 143 -6.12 20.69 -3.76
C THR A 143 -5.91 20.13 -5.18
N GLU A 144 -6.90 19.40 -5.71
CA GLU A 144 -6.82 18.73 -7.03
C GLU A 144 -5.58 17.85 -7.18
N PRO A 145 -5.39 16.85 -6.29
CA PRO A 145 -4.19 16.02 -6.31
C PRO A 145 -4.17 15.10 -7.54
N ASP A 146 -2.98 14.90 -8.09
CA ASP A 146 -2.76 13.91 -9.16
C ASP A 146 -2.72 12.48 -8.59
N LEU A 147 -2.30 12.34 -7.33
CA LEU A 147 -2.26 11.09 -6.58
C LEU A 147 -2.94 11.25 -5.22
N LEU A 148 -4.00 10.49 -4.99
CA LEU A 148 -4.68 10.41 -3.70
C LEU A 148 -4.24 9.16 -2.95
N LEU A 149 -3.77 9.34 -1.72
CA LEU A 149 -3.31 8.28 -0.82
C LEU A 149 -4.34 8.12 0.30
N LEU A 150 -4.91 6.92 0.47
CA LEU A 150 -5.90 6.64 1.50
C LEU A 150 -5.45 5.50 2.40
N ASP A 151 -5.39 5.75 3.70
CA ASP A 151 -5.09 4.73 4.70
C ASP A 151 -6.36 4.30 5.43
N GLU A 152 -6.80 3.04 5.21
CA GLU A 152 -8.00 2.44 5.79
C GLU A 152 -9.24 3.35 5.71
N PRO A 153 -9.64 3.80 4.50
CA PRO A 153 -10.68 4.81 4.35
C PRO A 153 -12.07 4.35 4.80
N THR A 154 -12.30 3.06 4.92
CA THR A 154 -13.59 2.46 5.33
C THR A 154 -13.72 2.23 6.85
N ASN A 155 -12.63 2.39 7.61
CA ASN A 155 -12.65 2.14 9.04
C ASN A 155 -13.58 3.13 9.77
N HIS A 156 -14.36 2.60 10.71
CA HIS A 156 -15.31 3.34 11.55
C HIS A 156 -16.45 4.03 10.78
N LEU A 157 -16.69 3.62 9.53
CA LEU A 157 -17.80 4.11 8.72
C LEU A 157 -19.00 3.14 8.81
N ASP A 158 -20.20 3.70 8.74
CA ASP A 158 -21.42 2.94 8.51
C ASP A 158 -21.52 2.48 7.04
N LEU A 159 -22.43 1.55 6.78
CA LEU A 159 -22.58 0.95 5.45
C LEU A 159 -22.92 2.01 4.37
N GLU A 160 -23.75 3.00 4.72
CA GLU A 160 -24.14 4.06 3.78
C GLU A 160 -22.92 4.91 3.37
N ALA A 161 -22.08 5.27 4.33
CA ALA A 161 -20.86 6.03 4.06
C ALA A 161 -19.85 5.22 3.23
N ILE A 162 -19.72 3.90 3.46
CA ILE A 162 -18.86 3.01 2.67
C ILE A 162 -19.38 2.94 1.23
N GLU A 163 -20.67 2.67 1.02
CA GLU A 163 -21.26 2.60 -0.32
C GLU A 163 -21.11 3.91 -1.10
N TRP A 164 -21.30 5.03 -0.40
CA TRP A 164 -21.07 6.33 -1.01
C TRP A 164 -19.62 6.51 -1.43
N LEU A 165 -18.66 6.18 -0.55
CA LEU A 165 -17.23 6.32 -0.81
C LEU A 165 -16.78 5.42 -1.98
N GLU A 166 -17.28 4.18 -2.04
CA GLU A 166 -17.04 3.26 -3.14
C GLU A 166 -17.50 3.85 -4.49
N LYS A 167 -18.75 4.33 -4.55
CA LYS A 167 -19.32 4.93 -5.77
C LYS A 167 -18.51 6.16 -6.21
N PHE A 168 -18.16 7.01 -5.24
CA PHE A 168 -17.38 8.20 -5.50
C PHE A 168 -16.00 7.86 -6.07
N LEU A 169 -15.22 7.04 -5.38
CA LEU A 169 -13.87 6.68 -5.80
C LEU A 169 -13.83 5.81 -7.07
N ALA A 170 -14.83 4.96 -7.28
CA ALA A 170 -14.95 4.20 -8.52
C ALA A 170 -15.14 5.11 -9.75
N SER A 171 -15.88 6.22 -9.61
CA SER A 171 -16.12 7.20 -10.69
C SER A 171 -15.02 8.25 -10.81
N TRP A 172 -14.23 8.47 -9.77
CA TRP A 172 -13.17 9.49 -9.77
C TRP A 172 -12.05 9.12 -10.75
N ARG A 173 -11.63 10.09 -11.57
CA ARG A 173 -10.65 9.87 -12.66
C ARG A 173 -9.19 10.02 -12.25
N GLY A 174 -8.93 10.47 -11.01
CA GLY A 174 -7.56 10.61 -10.51
C GLY A 174 -6.89 9.28 -10.19
N THR A 175 -5.62 9.33 -9.88
CA THR A 175 -4.81 8.17 -9.47
C THR A 175 -4.97 7.94 -7.98
N LEU A 176 -5.19 6.68 -7.60
CA LEU A 176 -5.48 6.28 -6.23
C LEU A 176 -4.56 5.16 -5.78
N LEU A 177 -3.93 5.34 -4.63
CA LEU A 177 -3.26 4.26 -3.90
C LEU A 177 -3.88 4.18 -2.50
N PHE A 178 -4.43 3.03 -2.14
CA PHE A 178 -5.15 2.90 -0.89
C PHE A 178 -4.88 1.58 -0.17
N VAL A 179 -4.93 1.64 1.15
CA VAL A 179 -4.88 0.49 2.04
C VAL A 179 -6.27 0.21 2.56
N THR A 180 -6.75 -1.03 2.49
CA THR A 180 -7.98 -1.44 3.16
C THR A 180 -8.00 -2.94 3.43
N HIS A 181 -8.75 -3.34 4.45
CA HIS A 181 -9.11 -4.73 4.74
C HIS A 181 -10.50 -5.11 4.19
N ASP A 182 -11.23 -4.13 3.64
CA ASP A 182 -12.53 -4.36 3.04
C ASP A 182 -12.41 -4.95 1.63
N ARG A 183 -12.81 -6.23 1.50
CA ARG A 183 -12.77 -6.95 0.21
C ARG A 183 -13.80 -6.43 -0.80
N GLY A 184 -14.94 -5.93 -0.33
CA GLY A 184 -15.96 -5.32 -1.19
C GLY A 184 -15.44 -4.05 -1.84
N PHE A 185 -14.82 -3.20 -1.02
CA PHE A 185 -14.17 -1.97 -1.47
C PHE A 185 -13.06 -2.25 -2.49
N LEU A 186 -12.19 -3.23 -2.23
CA LEU A 186 -11.14 -3.64 -3.17
C LEU A 186 -11.70 -4.07 -4.53
N ARG A 187 -12.75 -4.90 -4.54
CA ARG A 187 -13.36 -5.37 -5.79
C ARG A 187 -13.98 -4.27 -6.63
N ARG A 188 -14.52 -3.23 -5.99
CA ARG A 188 -15.23 -2.15 -6.68
C ARG A 188 -14.30 -1.04 -7.15
N VAL A 189 -13.21 -0.80 -6.43
CA VAL A 189 -12.38 0.38 -6.64
C VAL A 189 -11.03 0.02 -7.28
N ALA A 190 -10.37 -1.07 -6.85
CA ALA A 190 -9.03 -1.40 -7.33
C ALA A 190 -9.04 -2.02 -8.73
N ASN A 191 -8.20 -1.51 -9.63
CA ASN A 191 -7.89 -2.13 -10.93
C ASN A 191 -6.49 -2.76 -10.97
N ARG A 192 -5.66 -2.52 -9.93
CA ARG A 192 -4.32 -3.06 -9.75
C ARG A 192 -4.08 -3.35 -8.27
N ILE A 193 -3.32 -4.38 -7.97
CA ILE A 193 -3.00 -4.75 -6.60
C ILE A 193 -1.49 -4.66 -6.37
N TRP A 194 -1.11 -4.00 -5.29
CA TRP A 194 0.21 -4.11 -4.71
C TRP A 194 0.15 -4.95 -3.45
N GLU A 195 1.11 -5.81 -3.25
CA GLU A 195 1.22 -6.63 -2.06
C GLU A 195 2.56 -6.38 -1.37
N LEU A 196 2.49 -5.96 -0.11
CA LEU A 196 3.64 -5.80 0.76
C LEU A 196 3.74 -6.99 1.72
N ASP A 197 4.70 -7.87 1.46
CA ASP A 197 4.97 -9.02 2.32
C ASP A 197 6.46 -9.09 2.67
N ARG A 198 6.76 -9.05 3.97
CA ARG A 198 8.13 -9.19 4.52
C ARG A 198 9.16 -8.29 3.85
N GLY A 199 8.83 -7.02 3.68
CA GLY A 199 9.67 -6.01 3.05
C GLY A 199 9.68 -6.02 1.53
N ARG A 200 9.08 -7.01 0.87
CA ARG A 200 8.99 -7.06 -0.58
C ARG A 200 7.67 -6.50 -1.07
N LEU A 201 7.75 -5.58 -2.03
CA LEU A 201 6.60 -5.00 -2.69
C LEU A 201 6.41 -5.70 -4.05
N SER A 202 5.32 -6.46 -4.19
CA SER A 202 4.94 -7.13 -5.44
C SER A 202 3.77 -6.40 -6.10
N ALA A 203 3.78 -6.26 -7.41
CA ALA A 203 2.70 -5.66 -8.19
C ALA A 203 1.99 -6.75 -9.03
N TRP A 204 0.66 -6.69 -9.03
CA TRP A 204 -0.21 -7.58 -9.76
C TRP A 204 -1.12 -6.74 -10.65
N GLU A 205 -0.90 -6.85 -11.96
CA GLU A 205 -1.68 -6.11 -12.97
C GLU A 205 -3.00 -6.83 -13.22
N CYS A 206 -3.85 -6.83 -12.21
CA CYS A 206 -5.16 -7.48 -12.26
C CYS A 206 -6.06 -6.99 -11.13
N GLU A 207 -7.35 -7.21 -11.28
CA GLU A 207 -8.35 -6.98 -10.25
C GLU A 207 -8.20 -7.96 -9.07
N TYR A 208 -8.86 -7.64 -7.95
CA TYR A 208 -8.70 -8.35 -6.69
C TYR A 208 -9.03 -9.86 -6.76
N ASP A 209 -10.09 -10.26 -7.47
CA ASP A 209 -10.47 -11.68 -7.55
C ASP A 209 -9.49 -12.51 -8.39
N GLU A 210 -8.93 -11.91 -9.43
CA GLU A 210 -7.89 -12.54 -10.23
C GLU A 210 -6.56 -12.61 -9.47
N PHE A 211 -6.23 -11.58 -8.69
CA PHE A 211 -5.10 -11.59 -7.76
C PHE A 211 -5.18 -12.78 -6.81
N LEU A 212 -6.34 -13.03 -6.18
CA LEU A 212 -6.52 -14.17 -5.27
C LEU A 212 -6.22 -15.52 -5.95
N LYS A 213 -6.69 -15.71 -7.18
CA LYS A 213 -6.43 -16.94 -7.96
C LYS A 213 -4.95 -17.10 -8.29
N ARG A 214 -4.32 -16.04 -8.80
CA ARG A 214 -2.89 -16.07 -9.16
C ARG A 214 -2.01 -16.27 -7.95
N LYS A 215 -2.34 -15.63 -6.82
CA LYS A 215 -1.62 -15.81 -5.57
C LYS A 215 -1.74 -17.24 -5.04
N ALA A 216 -2.93 -17.83 -5.06
CA ALA A 216 -3.13 -19.22 -4.66
C ALA A 216 -2.30 -20.18 -5.52
N ALA A 217 -2.30 -20.01 -6.84
CA ALA A 217 -1.50 -20.81 -7.77
C ALA A 217 0.01 -20.62 -7.54
N ALA A 218 0.48 -19.40 -7.28
CA ALA A 218 1.88 -19.12 -6.98
C ALA A 218 2.33 -19.80 -5.67
N LEU A 219 1.51 -19.75 -4.62
CA LEU A 219 1.79 -20.43 -3.34
C LEU A 219 1.84 -21.96 -3.51
N GLU A 220 0.91 -22.54 -4.27
CA GLU A 220 0.92 -23.98 -4.56
C GLU A 220 2.18 -24.39 -5.34
N ALA A 221 2.58 -23.59 -6.32
CA ALA A 221 3.82 -23.84 -7.08
C ALA A 221 5.07 -23.75 -6.19
N GLU A 222 5.12 -22.75 -5.30
CA GLU A 222 6.19 -22.59 -4.33
C GLU A 222 6.25 -23.78 -3.35
N GLU A 223 5.11 -24.23 -2.81
CA GLU A 223 5.03 -25.42 -1.95
C GLU A 223 5.57 -26.66 -2.66
N LYS A 224 5.18 -26.90 -3.92
CA LYS A 224 5.69 -28.03 -4.73
C LYS A 224 7.20 -27.95 -4.97
N GLN A 225 7.72 -26.77 -5.31
CA GLN A 225 9.15 -26.57 -5.50
C GLN A 225 9.93 -26.79 -4.19
N ASN A 226 9.41 -26.28 -3.09
CA ASN A 226 9.98 -26.46 -1.76
C ASN A 226 10.02 -27.94 -1.35
N ALA A 227 8.93 -28.68 -1.59
CA ALA A 227 8.87 -30.12 -1.31
C ALA A 227 9.89 -30.92 -2.15
N LEU A 228 10.03 -30.61 -3.44
CA LEU A 228 11.04 -31.23 -4.31
C LEU A 228 12.46 -30.91 -3.87
N PHE A 229 12.72 -29.68 -3.48
CA PHE A 229 14.03 -29.27 -2.96
C PHE A 229 14.35 -29.98 -1.64
N ASP A 230 13.38 -30.05 -0.70
CA ASP A 230 13.59 -30.73 0.58
C ASP A 230 13.83 -32.22 0.40
N LYS A 231 13.14 -32.86 -0.57
CA LYS A 231 13.42 -34.25 -0.95
C LYS A 231 14.87 -34.43 -1.45
N ARG A 232 15.32 -33.57 -2.36
CA ARG A 232 16.72 -33.61 -2.87
C ARG A 232 17.74 -33.38 -1.74
N LEU A 233 17.48 -32.43 -0.86
CA LEU A 233 18.32 -32.14 0.28
C LEU A 233 18.44 -33.38 1.19
N ALA A 234 17.30 -34.03 1.50
CA ALA A 234 17.30 -35.27 2.30
C ALA A 234 18.08 -36.41 1.64
N GLU A 235 17.93 -36.61 0.32
CA GLU A 235 18.68 -37.60 -0.43
C GLU A 235 20.23 -37.35 -0.37
N GLU A 236 20.65 -36.10 -0.53
CA GLU A 236 22.04 -35.69 -0.41
C GLU A 236 22.60 -35.86 1.03
N GLU A 237 21.76 -35.59 2.05
CA GLU A 237 22.13 -35.80 3.45
C GLU A 237 22.32 -37.29 3.79
N VAL A 238 21.45 -38.18 3.30
CA VAL A 238 21.56 -39.62 3.45
C VAL A 238 22.83 -40.10 2.79
N TRP A 239 23.12 -39.64 1.57
CA TRP A 239 24.32 -40.02 0.84
C TRP A 239 25.62 -39.66 1.59
N ILE A 240 25.68 -38.48 2.20
CA ILE A 240 26.86 -38.08 3.01
C ILE A 240 26.98 -38.93 4.28
N ARG A 241 25.86 -39.29 4.95
CA ARG A 241 25.88 -40.17 6.15
C ARG A 241 26.33 -41.60 5.87
N GLN A 242 26.02 -42.13 4.68
CA GLN A 242 26.39 -43.50 4.28
C GLN A 242 27.87 -43.71 4.00
N GLY A 243 28.69 -42.69 4.10
CA GLY A 243 30.14 -42.79 4.18
C GLY A 243 30.90 -42.52 2.90
N ILE A 244 31.78 -41.54 3.01
CA ILE A 244 32.78 -41.16 2.01
C ILE A 244 33.95 -42.18 2.08
N LYS A 245 33.76 -43.39 1.58
CA LYS A 245 34.85 -44.39 1.59
C LYS A 245 35.73 -44.40 0.34
N ALA A 246 35.47 -43.61 -0.71
CA ALA A 246 36.34 -43.59 -1.91
C ALA A 246 36.28 -42.23 -2.64
N ARG A 247 37.47 -41.63 -2.87
CA ARG A 247 37.80 -40.48 -3.71
C ARG A 247 37.50 -39.10 -3.12
N ARG A 248 38.45 -38.57 -2.33
CA ARG A 248 38.40 -37.24 -1.66
C ARG A 248 38.05 -36.05 -2.57
N THR A 249 38.65 -35.93 -3.74
CA THR A 249 38.54 -34.73 -4.59
C THR A 249 37.18 -34.55 -5.30
N ARG A 250 36.50 -35.66 -5.65
CA ARG A 250 35.17 -35.59 -6.30
C ARG A 250 34.02 -35.28 -5.32
N ASN A 251 34.28 -35.46 -4.03
CA ASN A 251 33.27 -35.28 -2.96
C ASN A 251 33.26 -33.88 -2.39
N GLU A 252 34.33 -33.07 -2.52
CA GLU A 252 34.34 -31.69 -1.99
C GLU A 252 33.35 -30.78 -2.67
N GLY A 253 33.15 -30.88 -3.98
CA GLY A 253 32.15 -30.14 -4.72
C GLY A 253 30.72 -30.42 -4.23
N ARG A 254 30.42 -31.71 -3.98
CA ARG A 254 29.10 -32.15 -3.52
C ARG A 254 28.83 -31.75 -2.07
N VAL A 255 29.85 -31.74 -1.22
CA VAL A 255 29.77 -31.21 0.14
C VAL A 255 29.52 -29.69 0.15
N ARG A 256 30.17 -28.95 -0.76
CA ARG A 256 29.92 -27.50 -0.93
C ARG A 256 28.48 -27.25 -1.37
N ALA A 257 27.99 -28.01 -2.37
CA ALA A 257 26.61 -27.92 -2.84
C ALA A 257 25.60 -28.19 -1.71
N LEU A 258 25.82 -29.22 -0.87
CA LEU A 258 24.97 -29.49 0.28
C LEU A 258 24.96 -28.35 1.31
N LYS A 259 26.12 -27.74 1.61
CA LYS A 259 26.19 -26.58 2.49
C LYS A 259 25.40 -25.41 1.93
N GLN A 260 25.49 -25.17 0.64
CA GLN A 260 24.70 -24.13 -0.06
C GLN A 260 23.22 -24.43 0.03
N MET A 261 22.78 -25.66 -0.26
CA MET A 261 21.38 -26.07 -0.13
C MET A 261 20.84 -25.88 1.29
N ARG A 262 21.66 -26.17 2.32
CA ARG A 262 21.26 -25.91 3.72
C ARG A 262 21.12 -24.42 4.01
N GLN A 263 22.02 -23.60 3.50
CA GLN A 263 21.91 -22.15 3.64
C GLN A 263 20.66 -21.60 2.92
N GLU A 264 20.40 -22.06 1.70
CA GLU A 264 19.20 -21.72 0.95
C GLU A 264 17.92 -22.12 1.71
N ARG A 265 17.91 -23.33 2.33
CA ARG A 265 16.79 -23.76 3.18
C ARG A 265 16.61 -22.87 4.42
N GLN A 266 17.71 -22.49 5.09
CA GLN A 266 17.66 -21.60 6.26
C GLN A 266 17.22 -20.17 5.89
N GLN A 267 17.58 -19.71 4.69
CA GLN A 267 17.16 -18.41 4.18
C GLN A 267 15.70 -18.41 3.66
N ARG A 268 15.08 -19.58 3.50
CA ARG A 268 13.66 -19.65 3.20
C ARG A 268 12.90 -18.96 4.31
N ARG A 269 12.19 -17.92 3.94
CA ARG A 269 11.28 -17.23 4.84
C ARG A 269 10.20 -18.24 5.24
N GLU A 270 10.16 -18.60 6.52
CA GLU A 270 9.12 -19.49 7.03
C GLU A 270 7.75 -18.89 6.69
N GLN A 271 6.95 -19.64 5.95
CA GLN A 271 5.55 -19.27 5.78
C GLN A 271 4.89 -19.39 7.16
N PRO A 272 4.30 -18.32 7.72
CA PRO A 272 3.51 -18.47 8.92
C PRO A 272 2.41 -19.48 8.61
N GLY A 273 2.28 -20.49 9.48
CA GLY A 273 1.34 -21.60 9.32
C GLY A 273 -0.01 -21.12 8.82
N LYS A 274 -0.66 -21.94 8.00
CA LYS A 274 -2.00 -21.71 7.43
C LYS A 274 -2.91 -21.11 8.50
N ALA A 275 -3.04 -19.80 8.52
CA ALA A 275 -4.19 -19.21 9.18
C ALA A 275 -5.38 -19.70 8.37
N THR A 276 -6.10 -20.65 8.94
CA THR A 276 -7.36 -21.14 8.41
C THR A 276 -8.24 -19.90 8.25
N LEU A 277 -8.41 -19.45 7.02
CA LEU A 277 -9.45 -18.50 6.67
C LEU A 277 -10.76 -19.26 6.91
N ALA A 278 -11.27 -19.19 8.14
CA ALA A 278 -12.65 -19.58 8.41
C ALA A 278 -13.54 -18.69 7.55
N ILE A 279 -14.32 -19.35 6.71
CA ILE A 279 -15.35 -18.82 5.83
C ILE A 279 -16.45 -18.16 6.66
#